data_a433ff15764044b266ef3624d5c0fc28
#
_entry.id   a433ff15764044b266ef3624d5c0fc28
#
_cell.length_a   1.000
_cell.length_b   1.000
_cell.length_c   1.000
_cell.angle_alpha   90.00
_cell.angle_beta   90.00
_cell.angle_gamma   90.00
#
_symmetry.space_group_name_H-M   'P 1'
#
loop_
_entity.id
_entity.type
_entity.pdbx_description
1 polymer ?
#
loop_
_entity_poly.entity_id
_entity_poly.type
_entity_poly.pdbx_seq_one_letter_code
_entity_poly.pdbx_strand_id
1 'polypeptide(L)'
;MLREGGNAVDAAVAAMLASFAAEQLLTGLGAGGYMLVAGAGEEPTLLDFFVEAPSNRRSSGVERDGTAGSSPPAELRAVDVSFGDAAQVFHIGPASCGVYGTPAGVCAAIERWGTMPLAELAAPAARLAREGVQLNAGQAYIAKILADLLTSTPECAALWAPYGHVLQEGELLRNPELGDALLLLGQEGAEPFYRGEIAATVCDWMAARGAALSSENLAGYRAVAREPVHVRYRDREVLTNPPPSAGGTLLAYALALLDRGPAPPGLGDVVAAMGAAQVQRTPEFVEGLSEVGFLERFLARNLGSTTHISVLDSAGRACSVTASNGEGSGVVVPGTGIHLNNVMGEQDLNPLGFHCHPAGRRMPSMMAPSVVLRDGQVELVLGSAGSNRIRSALLQTIVGVVDHGLTARTAVEAPRVHFEDGTLYAEPGIDLVSLTGPLVEFGDLNLFFGGVQAVLRRDDAIEGAGDPRRGGVAVRA
;
A
#
# COMPACT_ATOMS: atom_id res chain seq x y z
N MET A 1 -5.44 -21.82 -5.02
CA MET A 1 -4.13 -21.65 -5.68
C MET A 1 -3.08 -22.58 -5.04
N LEU A 2 -2.64 -22.40 -3.76
CA LEU A 2 -1.61 -23.29 -3.17
C LEU A 2 -1.99 -24.76 -3.19
N ARG A 3 -3.26 -25.12 -2.87
CA ARG A 3 -3.75 -26.53 -2.97
C ARG A 3 -3.83 -27.05 -4.39
N GLU A 4 -3.84 -26.18 -5.37
CA GLU A 4 -3.93 -26.50 -6.80
C GLU A 4 -2.56 -26.52 -7.48
N GLY A 5 -1.47 -26.42 -6.69
CA GLY A 5 -0.10 -26.49 -7.16
C GLY A 5 0.55 -25.16 -7.52
N GLY A 6 -0.12 -24.05 -7.29
CA GLY A 6 0.45 -22.71 -7.42
C GLY A 6 1.44 -22.40 -6.29
N ASN A 7 2.38 -21.51 -6.55
CA ASN A 7 3.38 -21.06 -5.59
C ASN A 7 2.92 -19.82 -4.77
N ALA A 8 3.80 -19.28 -3.93
CA ALA A 8 3.51 -18.12 -3.10
C ALA A 8 3.14 -16.87 -3.92
N VAL A 9 3.72 -16.68 -5.11
CA VAL A 9 3.43 -15.53 -5.97
C VAL A 9 2.04 -15.67 -6.61
N ASP A 10 1.70 -16.86 -7.11
CA ASP A 10 0.35 -17.15 -7.65
C ASP A 10 -0.72 -16.88 -6.60
N ALA A 11 -0.51 -17.34 -5.37
CA ALA A 11 -1.44 -17.13 -4.26
C ALA A 11 -1.55 -15.66 -3.86
N ALA A 12 -0.43 -14.94 -3.79
CA ALA A 12 -0.40 -13.52 -3.47
C ALA A 12 -1.10 -12.68 -4.55
N VAL A 13 -0.85 -12.97 -5.83
CA VAL A 13 -1.52 -12.30 -6.96
C VAL A 13 -3.02 -12.58 -6.95
N ALA A 14 -3.44 -13.84 -6.77
CA ALA A 14 -4.86 -14.18 -6.69
C ALA A 14 -5.56 -13.47 -5.52
N ALA A 15 -4.92 -13.40 -4.34
CA ALA A 15 -5.44 -12.67 -3.18
C ALA A 15 -5.50 -11.15 -3.44
N MET A 16 -4.48 -10.58 -4.09
CA MET A 16 -4.46 -9.17 -4.47
C MET A 16 -5.57 -8.85 -5.47
N LEU A 17 -5.77 -9.67 -6.50
CA LEU A 17 -6.88 -9.48 -7.45
C LEU A 17 -8.25 -9.61 -6.76
N ALA A 18 -8.41 -10.56 -5.83
CA ALA A 18 -9.64 -10.70 -5.04
C ALA A 18 -9.89 -9.47 -4.14
N SER A 19 -8.84 -8.87 -3.57
CA SER A 19 -8.97 -7.64 -2.78
C SER A 19 -9.48 -6.46 -3.60
N PHE A 20 -9.24 -6.42 -4.92
CA PHE A 20 -9.78 -5.38 -5.79
C PHE A 20 -11.31 -5.43 -5.90
N ALA A 21 -11.91 -6.59 -5.71
CA ALA A 21 -13.37 -6.73 -5.61
C ALA A 21 -13.90 -6.50 -4.19
N ALA A 22 -13.14 -6.91 -3.18
CA ALA A 22 -13.57 -6.88 -1.78
C ALA A 22 -13.22 -5.56 -1.07
N GLU A 23 -12.11 -4.91 -1.44
CA GLU A 23 -11.55 -3.72 -0.78
C GLU A 23 -11.31 -2.57 -1.78
N GLN A 24 -12.26 -2.32 -2.67
CA GLN A 24 -12.14 -1.36 -3.79
C GLN A 24 -11.78 0.07 -3.38
N LEU A 25 -11.92 0.42 -2.10
CA LEU A 25 -11.48 1.69 -1.53
C LEU A 25 -9.96 1.77 -1.43
N LEU A 26 -9.35 0.72 -0.92
CA LEU A 26 -7.95 0.73 -0.47
C LEU A 26 -6.99 0.26 -1.55
N THR A 27 -7.48 -0.53 -2.51
CA THR A 27 -6.66 -1.12 -3.58
C THR A 27 -7.49 -1.39 -4.83
N GLY A 28 -6.85 -1.54 -6.00
CA GLY A 28 -7.55 -1.76 -7.27
C GLY A 28 -6.63 -1.79 -8.48
N LEU A 29 -7.21 -1.91 -9.67
CA LEU A 29 -6.48 -1.81 -10.93
C LEU A 29 -5.90 -0.41 -11.16
N GLY A 30 -6.54 0.63 -10.58
CA GLY A 30 -6.04 2.02 -10.60
C GLY A 30 -4.98 2.34 -9.55
N ALA A 31 -4.54 1.35 -8.77
CA ALA A 31 -3.56 1.45 -7.70
C ALA A 31 -2.10 1.34 -8.17
N GLY A 32 -1.19 1.37 -7.20
CA GLY A 32 0.20 0.95 -7.35
C GLY A 32 0.68 0.19 -6.12
N GLY A 33 1.86 -0.43 -6.17
CA GLY A 33 2.35 -1.22 -5.06
C GLY A 33 3.76 -1.74 -5.21
N TYR A 34 4.12 -2.61 -4.28
CA TYR A 34 5.41 -3.30 -4.22
C TYR A 34 5.19 -4.77 -3.84
N MET A 35 5.99 -5.65 -4.42
CA MET A 35 6.01 -7.08 -4.11
C MET A 35 7.44 -7.52 -3.84
N LEU A 36 7.71 -8.00 -2.64
CA LEU A 36 8.99 -8.60 -2.26
C LEU A 36 8.87 -10.11 -2.32
N VAL A 37 9.69 -10.74 -3.15
CA VAL A 37 9.81 -12.19 -3.29
C VAL A 37 11.17 -12.62 -2.76
N ALA A 38 11.21 -13.62 -1.89
CA ALA A 38 12.44 -14.13 -1.28
C ALA A 38 12.30 -15.61 -0.89
N GLY A 39 13.41 -16.28 -0.62
CA GLY A 39 13.45 -17.68 -0.20
C GLY A 39 13.51 -18.67 -1.36
N ALA A 40 13.38 -19.96 -1.06
CA ALA A 40 13.49 -21.06 -2.04
C ALA A 40 14.81 -21.08 -2.87
N GLY A 41 15.89 -20.46 -2.35
CA GLY A 41 17.18 -20.38 -3.03
C GLY A 41 17.26 -19.31 -4.15
N GLU A 42 16.25 -18.47 -4.26
CA GLU A 42 16.23 -17.35 -5.22
C GLU A 42 16.84 -16.08 -4.62
N GLU A 43 17.43 -15.25 -5.48
CA GLU A 43 17.90 -13.91 -5.12
C GLU A 43 16.71 -13.04 -4.72
N PRO A 44 16.68 -12.46 -3.49
CA PRO A 44 15.59 -11.61 -3.08
C PRO A 44 15.38 -10.45 -4.05
N THR A 45 14.16 -10.26 -4.50
CA THR A 45 13.82 -9.20 -5.45
C THR A 45 12.57 -8.47 -5.03
N LEU A 46 12.62 -7.14 -5.07
CA LEU A 46 11.44 -6.30 -4.93
C LEU A 46 10.98 -5.83 -6.31
N LEU A 47 9.73 -6.11 -6.65
CA LEU A 47 9.06 -5.56 -7.82
C LEU A 47 8.33 -4.27 -7.42
N ASP A 48 8.79 -3.15 -7.97
CA ASP A 48 8.21 -1.82 -7.79
C ASP A 48 7.25 -1.53 -8.95
N PHE A 49 5.97 -1.52 -8.65
CA PHE A 49 4.89 -1.09 -9.53
C PHE A 49 4.06 0.04 -8.90
N PHE A 50 4.71 0.90 -8.10
CA PHE A 50 4.01 2.02 -7.48
C PHE A 50 3.66 3.11 -8.50
N VAL A 51 2.88 4.08 -8.06
CA VAL A 51 2.37 5.18 -8.87
C VAL A 51 3.50 6.09 -9.34
N GLU A 52 3.40 6.59 -10.58
CA GLU A 52 4.28 7.63 -11.12
C GLU A 52 3.55 8.97 -11.23
N ALA A 53 4.30 10.05 -11.05
CA ALA A 53 3.80 11.41 -11.30
C ALA A 53 3.49 11.60 -12.79
N PRO A 54 2.28 12.05 -13.16
CA PRO A 54 1.93 12.34 -14.55
C PRO A 54 2.66 13.60 -15.05
N SER A 55 2.72 13.78 -16.36
CA SER A 55 3.29 14.98 -16.98
C SER A 55 2.49 16.22 -16.61
N ASN A 56 3.12 17.19 -15.97
CA ASN A 56 2.48 18.47 -15.69
C ASN A 56 2.42 19.30 -16.98
N ARG A 57 1.25 19.48 -17.58
CA ARG A 57 1.07 20.30 -18.80
C ARG A 57 1.52 21.76 -18.62
N ARG A 58 1.68 22.24 -17.39
CA ARG A 58 2.14 23.62 -17.09
C ARG A 58 3.67 23.78 -17.13
N SER A 59 4.46 22.71 -17.05
CA SER A 59 5.92 22.78 -17.06
C SER A 59 6.56 22.71 -18.46
N SER A 60 5.82 22.29 -19.48
CA SER A 60 6.25 22.41 -20.87
C SER A 60 5.94 23.81 -21.37
N GLY A 61 6.91 24.72 -21.29
CA GLY A 61 6.81 26.13 -21.71
C GLY A 61 6.61 26.33 -23.22
N VAL A 62 5.62 25.67 -23.80
CA VAL A 62 5.07 25.94 -25.12
C VAL A 62 3.81 26.80 -24.88
N GLU A 63 3.97 28.11 -24.85
CA GLU A 63 2.90 29.05 -25.12
C GLU A 63 2.29 28.66 -26.49
N ARG A 64 1.15 27.97 -26.46
CA ARG A 64 0.33 27.84 -27.68
C ARG A 64 -0.39 29.15 -27.91
N ASP A 65 -0.16 29.69 -29.06
CA ASP A 65 -0.84 30.84 -29.67
C ASP A 65 -2.33 30.91 -29.30
N GLY A 66 -2.75 32.08 -28.86
CA GLY A 66 -3.99 32.43 -28.17
C GLY A 66 -5.34 32.13 -28.83
N THR A 67 -5.62 30.89 -29.18
CA THR A 67 -6.94 30.45 -29.67
C THR A 67 -7.24 29.00 -29.27
N ALA A 68 -7.45 28.71 -27.99
CA ALA A 68 -8.20 27.53 -27.55
C ALA A 68 -8.70 27.81 -26.14
N GLY A 69 -9.96 27.58 -25.87
CA GLY A 69 -10.57 27.72 -24.56
C GLY A 69 -9.76 26.88 -23.54
N SER A 70 -9.17 27.55 -22.57
CA SER A 70 -8.46 26.87 -21.47
C SER A 70 -9.49 26.05 -20.72
N SER A 71 -9.38 24.72 -20.80
CA SER A 71 -10.12 23.84 -19.88
C SER A 71 -9.84 24.31 -18.46
N PRO A 72 -10.83 24.32 -17.57
CA PRO A 72 -10.61 24.66 -16.17
C PRO A 72 -9.53 23.73 -15.59
N PRO A 73 -8.74 24.18 -14.62
CA PRO A 73 -7.78 23.29 -13.94
C PRO A 73 -8.52 22.11 -13.32
N ALA A 74 -7.91 20.92 -13.40
CA ALA A 74 -8.51 19.74 -12.80
C ALA A 74 -8.75 19.93 -11.30
N GLU A 75 -9.87 19.41 -10.82
CA GLU A 75 -10.26 19.52 -9.42
C GLU A 75 -9.29 18.78 -8.50
N LEU A 76 -8.83 19.47 -7.46
CA LEU A 76 -8.16 18.91 -6.29
C LEU A 76 -8.87 19.46 -5.06
N ARG A 77 -9.74 18.64 -4.45
CA ARG A 77 -10.60 19.01 -3.34
C ARG A 77 -10.14 18.40 -2.04
N ALA A 78 -10.00 19.21 -1.00
CA ALA A 78 -9.73 18.73 0.36
C ALA A 78 -10.99 18.11 0.97
N VAL A 79 -10.82 16.98 1.66
CA VAL A 79 -11.85 16.26 2.42
C VAL A 79 -11.28 15.92 3.79
N ASP A 80 -12.00 16.34 4.85
CA ASP A 80 -11.65 16.00 6.23
C ASP A 80 -12.20 14.61 6.59
N VAL A 81 -11.33 13.71 7.02
CA VAL A 81 -11.72 12.34 7.44
C VAL A 81 -11.38 12.19 8.92
N SER A 82 -12.39 11.85 9.73
CA SER A 82 -12.24 11.62 11.16
C SER A 82 -12.14 10.10 11.44
N PHE A 83 -11.09 9.73 12.17
CA PHE A 83 -10.88 8.37 12.68
C PHE A 83 -11.30 8.22 14.16
N GLY A 84 -12.17 9.10 14.66
CA GLY A 84 -12.56 9.20 16.04
C GLY A 84 -11.68 10.22 16.78
N ASP A 85 -10.60 9.76 17.39
CA ASP A 85 -9.69 10.60 18.20
C ASP A 85 -8.62 11.34 17.35
N ALA A 86 -8.57 11.07 16.04
CA ALA A 86 -7.66 11.71 15.09
C ALA A 86 -8.41 12.12 13.81
N ALA A 87 -7.98 13.22 13.18
CA ALA A 87 -8.48 13.68 11.88
C ALA A 87 -7.33 13.84 10.89
N GLN A 88 -7.61 13.59 9.61
CA GLN A 88 -6.65 13.74 8.51
C GLN A 88 -7.34 14.34 7.29
N VAL A 89 -6.64 15.24 6.59
CA VAL A 89 -7.12 15.85 5.36
C VAL A 89 -6.62 15.07 4.16
N PHE A 90 -7.52 14.65 3.29
CA PHE A 90 -7.20 14.01 2.01
C PHE A 90 -7.60 14.93 0.86
N HIS A 91 -6.85 14.88 -0.23
CA HIS A 91 -7.18 15.61 -1.44
C HIS A 91 -7.60 14.60 -2.53
N ILE A 92 -8.78 14.83 -3.09
CA ILE A 92 -9.44 13.95 -4.06
C ILE A 92 -9.78 14.69 -5.36
N GLY A 93 -10.27 13.96 -6.33
CA GLY A 93 -10.64 14.48 -7.64
C GLY A 93 -9.62 14.12 -8.73
N PRO A 94 -9.89 14.48 -10.00
CA PRO A 94 -9.05 14.09 -11.14
C PRO A 94 -7.58 14.53 -11.02
N ALA A 95 -7.30 15.66 -10.35
CA ALA A 95 -5.93 16.14 -10.15
C ALA A 95 -5.14 15.33 -9.09
N SER A 96 -5.81 14.51 -8.28
CA SER A 96 -5.15 13.64 -7.30
C SER A 96 -4.64 12.32 -7.90
N CYS A 97 -5.01 11.99 -9.15
CA CYS A 97 -4.69 10.72 -9.77
C CYS A 97 -3.28 10.70 -10.36
N GLY A 98 -2.49 9.68 -10.00
CA GLY A 98 -1.20 9.36 -10.62
C GLY A 98 -1.30 8.23 -11.64
N VAL A 99 -0.21 7.98 -12.36
CA VAL A 99 -0.09 6.87 -13.32
C VAL A 99 -0.07 5.56 -12.55
N TYR A 100 -1.09 4.75 -12.70
CA TYR A 100 -1.26 3.50 -11.96
C TYR A 100 -0.31 2.40 -12.44
N GLY A 101 0.03 1.46 -11.55
CA GLY A 101 1.01 0.42 -11.83
C GLY A 101 0.54 -1.01 -11.65
N THR A 102 -0.61 -1.21 -11.03
CA THR A 102 -1.06 -2.55 -10.63
C THR A 102 -1.16 -3.56 -11.77
N PRO A 103 -1.77 -3.26 -12.94
CA PRO A 103 -1.82 -4.23 -14.04
C PRO A 103 -0.44 -4.65 -14.52
N ALA A 104 0.51 -3.70 -14.63
CA ALA A 104 1.89 -4.00 -15.02
C ALA A 104 2.61 -4.83 -13.97
N GLY A 105 2.41 -4.53 -12.68
CA GLY A 105 3.00 -5.26 -11.56
C GLY A 105 2.52 -6.71 -11.49
N VAL A 106 1.22 -6.93 -11.65
CA VAL A 106 0.62 -8.27 -11.69
C VAL A 106 1.21 -9.11 -12.84
N CYS A 107 1.23 -8.56 -14.05
CA CYS A 107 1.77 -9.27 -15.21
C CYS A 107 3.26 -9.57 -15.06
N ALA A 108 4.06 -8.60 -14.61
CA ALA A 108 5.50 -8.79 -14.40
C ALA A 108 5.79 -9.82 -13.30
N ALA A 109 4.98 -9.88 -12.23
CA ALA A 109 5.14 -10.88 -11.18
C ALA A 109 4.87 -12.30 -11.70
N ILE A 110 3.78 -12.49 -12.46
CA ILE A 110 3.43 -13.80 -13.02
C ILE A 110 4.42 -14.21 -14.10
N GLU A 111 4.86 -13.31 -14.97
CA GLU A 111 5.88 -13.60 -15.98
C GLU A 111 7.19 -14.08 -15.36
N ARG A 112 7.59 -13.51 -14.23
CA ARG A 112 8.89 -13.81 -13.61
C ARG A 112 8.84 -15.02 -12.67
N TRP A 113 7.78 -15.20 -11.90
CA TRP A 113 7.72 -16.18 -10.82
C TRP A 113 6.47 -17.05 -10.81
N GLY A 114 5.44 -16.69 -11.59
CA GLY A 114 4.17 -17.42 -11.62
C GLY A 114 4.31 -18.82 -12.20
N THR A 115 3.47 -19.72 -11.73
CA THR A 115 3.36 -21.10 -12.23
C THR A 115 1.97 -21.40 -12.76
N MET A 116 1.00 -20.52 -12.47
CA MET A 116 -0.38 -20.62 -12.95
C MET A 116 -0.71 -19.52 -13.99
N PRO A 117 -1.59 -19.81 -14.96
CA PRO A 117 -2.05 -18.79 -15.91
C PRO A 117 -2.77 -17.64 -15.21
N LEU A 118 -2.46 -16.39 -15.59
CA LEU A 118 -3.09 -15.19 -15.00
C LEU A 118 -4.62 -15.23 -15.12
N ALA A 119 -5.15 -15.80 -16.21
CA ALA A 119 -6.59 -15.95 -16.40
C ALA A 119 -7.26 -16.78 -15.28
N GLU A 120 -6.59 -17.82 -14.80
CA GLU A 120 -7.08 -18.66 -13.70
C GLU A 120 -7.04 -17.91 -12.37
N LEU A 121 -6.02 -17.07 -12.15
CA LEU A 121 -5.85 -16.25 -10.95
C LEU A 121 -6.89 -15.10 -10.90
N ALA A 122 -7.24 -14.54 -12.07
CA ALA A 122 -8.18 -13.41 -12.17
C ALA A 122 -9.66 -13.84 -12.11
N ALA A 123 -9.98 -15.05 -12.54
CA ALA A 123 -11.38 -15.50 -12.66
C ALA A 123 -12.17 -15.46 -11.33
N PRO A 124 -11.63 -15.85 -10.16
CA PRO A 124 -12.33 -15.72 -8.89
C PRO A 124 -12.62 -14.26 -8.52
N ALA A 125 -11.66 -13.36 -8.73
CA ALA A 125 -11.81 -11.93 -8.46
C ALA A 125 -12.88 -11.29 -9.35
N ALA A 126 -12.89 -11.62 -10.64
CA ALA A 126 -13.89 -11.16 -11.59
C ALA A 126 -15.30 -11.63 -11.21
N ARG A 127 -15.43 -12.86 -10.76
CA ARG A 127 -16.70 -13.40 -10.24
C ARG A 127 -17.16 -12.62 -9.00
N LEU A 128 -16.28 -12.41 -8.01
CA LEU A 128 -16.58 -11.61 -6.82
C LEU A 128 -17.05 -10.20 -7.18
N ALA A 129 -16.38 -9.52 -8.12
CA ALA A 129 -16.76 -8.19 -8.56
C ALA A 129 -18.18 -8.15 -9.18
N ARG A 130 -18.52 -9.18 -9.99
CA ARG A 130 -19.83 -9.28 -10.66
C ARG A 130 -20.96 -9.70 -9.73
N GLU A 131 -20.72 -10.72 -8.89
CA GLU A 131 -21.73 -11.24 -7.95
C GLU A 131 -21.92 -10.29 -6.77
N GLY A 132 -20.87 -9.59 -6.40
CA GLY A 132 -20.80 -8.67 -5.26
C GLY A 132 -20.24 -9.32 -4.01
N VAL A 133 -19.70 -8.47 -3.15
CA VAL A 133 -19.15 -8.82 -1.85
C VAL A 133 -19.95 -8.10 -0.76
N GLN A 134 -20.39 -8.83 0.26
CA GLN A 134 -21.03 -8.22 1.42
C GLN A 134 -19.98 -7.48 2.26
N LEU A 135 -20.25 -6.22 2.57
CA LEU A 135 -19.40 -5.44 3.46
C LEU A 135 -19.46 -6.01 4.88
N ASN A 136 -18.29 -6.22 5.46
CA ASN A 136 -18.17 -6.47 6.90
C ASN A 136 -18.20 -5.15 7.70
N ALA A 137 -18.28 -5.24 9.04
CA ALA A 137 -18.34 -4.07 9.92
C ALA A 137 -17.17 -3.08 9.72
N GLY A 138 -15.94 -3.59 9.51
CA GLY A 138 -14.75 -2.76 9.28
C GLY A 138 -14.80 -2.03 7.95
N GLN A 139 -15.22 -2.69 6.88
CA GLN A 139 -15.40 -2.09 5.55
C GLN A 139 -16.51 -1.05 5.56
N ALA A 140 -17.65 -1.33 6.20
CA ALA A 140 -18.75 -0.39 6.35
C ALA A 140 -18.33 0.85 7.18
N TYR A 141 -17.54 0.64 8.23
CA TYR A 141 -16.97 1.76 9.00
C TYR A 141 -16.06 2.65 8.14
N ILE A 142 -15.15 2.06 7.36
CA ILE A 142 -14.26 2.80 6.44
C ILE A 142 -15.12 3.53 5.39
N ALA A 143 -16.08 2.87 4.78
CA ALA A 143 -16.98 3.50 3.80
C ALA A 143 -17.74 4.69 4.42
N LYS A 144 -18.18 4.58 5.66
CA LYS A 144 -18.86 5.65 6.39
C LYS A 144 -17.96 6.87 6.62
N ILE A 145 -16.70 6.68 7.07
CA ILE A 145 -15.80 7.81 7.33
C ILE A 145 -15.30 8.46 6.03
N LEU A 146 -15.33 7.73 4.91
CA LEU A 146 -14.97 8.21 3.57
C LEU A 146 -16.19 8.60 2.72
N ALA A 147 -17.37 8.78 3.32
CA ALA A 147 -18.62 9.03 2.60
C ALA A 147 -18.55 10.21 1.62
N ASP A 148 -17.92 11.33 2.02
CA ASP A 148 -17.77 12.53 1.18
C ASP A 148 -16.88 12.27 -0.05
N LEU A 149 -15.90 11.38 0.07
CA LEU A 149 -15.07 10.90 -1.02
C LEU A 149 -15.89 9.98 -1.94
N LEU A 150 -16.60 9.02 -1.37
CA LEU A 150 -17.34 7.98 -2.11
C LEU A 150 -18.57 8.49 -2.84
N THR A 151 -19.05 9.67 -2.48
CA THR A 151 -20.19 10.34 -3.13
C THR A 151 -19.76 11.57 -3.92
N SER A 152 -18.44 11.76 -4.13
CA SER A 152 -17.89 12.96 -4.78
C SER A 152 -18.20 13.06 -6.26
N THR A 153 -18.35 11.94 -6.95
CA THR A 153 -18.76 11.88 -8.37
C THR A 153 -19.99 11.00 -8.54
N PRO A 154 -20.83 11.24 -9.55
CA PRO A 154 -21.99 10.40 -9.83
C PRO A 154 -21.62 8.91 -10.01
N GLU A 155 -20.52 8.64 -10.67
CA GLU A 155 -20.02 7.29 -10.95
C GLU A 155 -19.56 6.57 -9.67
N CYS A 156 -18.86 7.28 -8.80
CA CYS A 156 -18.45 6.75 -7.50
C CYS A 156 -19.68 6.54 -6.58
N ALA A 157 -20.60 7.51 -6.57
CA ALA A 157 -21.86 7.38 -5.83
C ALA A 157 -22.73 6.22 -6.32
N ALA A 158 -22.77 5.97 -7.64
CA ALA A 158 -23.52 4.84 -8.20
C ALA A 158 -22.98 3.49 -7.70
N LEU A 159 -21.68 3.39 -7.44
CA LEU A 159 -21.01 2.20 -6.91
C LEU A 159 -21.20 2.08 -5.38
N TRP A 160 -20.97 3.17 -4.65
CA TRP A 160 -20.85 3.13 -3.19
C TRP A 160 -22.11 3.56 -2.44
N ALA A 161 -23.04 4.25 -3.12
CA ALA A 161 -24.33 4.71 -2.55
C ALA A 161 -25.52 4.38 -3.47
N PRO A 162 -25.65 3.15 -4.00
CA PRO A 162 -26.67 2.80 -5.01
C PRO A 162 -28.10 2.93 -4.46
N TYR A 163 -28.27 2.95 -3.16
CA TYR A 163 -29.57 3.05 -2.48
C TYR A 163 -29.85 4.44 -1.90
N GLY A 164 -29.06 5.47 -2.27
CA GLY A 164 -29.17 6.83 -1.74
C GLY A 164 -28.47 7.05 -0.39
N HIS A 165 -27.77 6.05 0.11
CA HIS A 165 -26.86 6.10 1.26
C HIS A 165 -25.62 5.27 0.98
N VAL A 166 -24.49 5.59 1.61
CA VAL A 166 -23.27 4.80 1.50
C VAL A 166 -23.50 3.40 2.06
N LEU A 167 -23.00 2.39 1.34
CA LEU A 167 -23.17 0.99 1.67
C LEU A 167 -22.81 0.69 3.13
N GLN A 168 -23.65 -0.08 3.80
CA GLN A 168 -23.57 -0.47 5.20
C GLN A 168 -23.15 -1.93 5.35
N GLU A 169 -22.89 -2.37 6.58
CA GLU A 169 -22.61 -3.76 6.90
C GLU A 169 -23.70 -4.70 6.38
N GLY A 170 -23.31 -5.76 5.71
CA GLY A 170 -24.21 -6.75 5.10
C GLY A 170 -24.73 -6.37 3.72
N GLU A 171 -24.59 -5.11 3.28
CA GLU A 171 -24.97 -4.71 1.93
C GLU A 171 -23.91 -5.13 0.90
N LEU A 172 -24.35 -5.29 -0.35
CA LEU A 172 -23.51 -5.82 -1.45
C LEU A 172 -22.84 -4.69 -2.22
N LEU A 173 -21.52 -4.70 -2.24
CA LEU A 173 -20.70 -3.92 -3.18
C LEU A 173 -20.57 -4.72 -4.47
N ARG A 174 -21.12 -4.23 -5.58
CA ARG A 174 -21.06 -4.86 -6.89
C ARG A 174 -20.43 -3.93 -7.92
N ASN A 175 -19.46 -4.45 -8.67
CA ASN A 175 -18.81 -3.72 -9.75
C ASN A 175 -18.59 -4.65 -10.96
N PRO A 176 -19.63 -4.89 -11.79
CA PRO A 176 -19.51 -5.76 -12.95
C PRO A 176 -18.47 -5.30 -13.98
N GLU A 177 -18.31 -3.99 -14.17
CA GLU A 177 -17.30 -3.42 -15.08
C GLU A 177 -15.88 -3.75 -14.61
N LEU A 178 -15.60 -3.70 -13.30
CA LEU A 178 -14.35 -4.18 -12.73
C LEU A 178 -14.16 -5.69 -13.00
N GLY A 179 -15.25 -6.47 -12.92
CA GLY A 179 -15.22 -7.88 -13.27
C GLY A 179 -14.79 -8.13 -14.72
N ASP A 180 -15.26 -7.29 -15.65
CA ASP A 180 -14.86 -7.35 -17.06
C ASP A 180 -13.41 -6.93 -17.25
N ALA A 181 -12.97 -5.86 -16.59
CA ALA A 181 -11.58 -5.41 -16.62
C ALA A 181 -10.61 -6.47 -16.03
N LEU A 182 -11.00 -7.19 -14.98
CA LEU A 182 -10.21 -8.28 -14.39
C LEU A 182 -10.09 -9.49 -15.33
N LEU A 183 -11.17 -9.85 -16.05
CA LEU A 183 -11.09 -10.90 -17.09
C LEU A 183 -10.20 -10.47 -18.25
N LEU A 184 -10.30 -9.23 -18.68
CA LEU A 184 -9.45 -8.67 -19.74
C LEU A 184 -7.96 -8.72 -19.33
N LEU A 185 -7.64 -8.34 -18.07
CA LEU A 185 -6.29 -8.49 -17.54
C LEU A 185 -5.81 -9.94 -17.58
N GLY A 186 -6.67 -10.88 -17.21
CA GLY A 186 -6.35 -12.31 -17.25
C GLY A 186 -6.09 -12.85 -18.66
N GLN A 187 -6.80 -12.34 -19.66
CA GLN A 187 -6.75 -12.83 -21.05
C GLN A 187 -5.68 -12.13 -21.88
N GLU A 188 -5.54 -10.81 -21.76
CA GLU A 188 -4.70 -9.98 -22.62
C GLU A 188 -3.51 -9.36 -21.89
N GLY A 189 -3.41 -9.58 -20.57
CA GLY A 189 -2.35 -8.97 -19.75
C GLY A 189 -2.55 -7.47 -19.58
N ALA A 190 -1.43 -6.75 -19.41
CA ALA A 190 -1.43 -5.33 -19.08
C ALA A 190 -1.69 -4.39 -20.28
N GLU A 191 -1.55 -4.85 -21.51
CA GLU A 191 -1.59 -3.99 -22.71
C GLU A 191 -2.88 -3.15 -22.83
N PRO A 192 -4.10 -3.69 -22.57
CA PRO A 192 -5.33 -2.89 -22.62
C PRO A 192 -5.33 -1.68 -21.66
N PHE A 193 -4.62 -1.78 -20.53
CA PHE A 193 -4.58 -0.77 -19.47
C PHE A 193 -3.58 0.35 -19.74
N TYR A 194 -2.63 0.15 -20.65
CA TYR A 194 -1.55 1.10 -20.93
C TYR A 194 -1.56 1.63 -22.37
N ARG A 195 -2.09 0.87 -23.35
CA ARG A 195 -2.10 1.23 -24.77
C ARG A 195 -3.39 0.86 -25.49
N GLY A 196 -4.29 0.07 -24.87
CA GLY A 196 -5.56 -0.36 -25.46
C GLY A 196 -6.74 0.52 -25.05
N GLU A 197 -7.93 -0.09 -25.09
CA GLU A 197 -9.20 0.62 -24.91
C GLU A 197 -9.42 1.15 -23.50
N ILE A 198 -8.97 0.44 -22.46
CA ILE A 198 -9.03 0.92 -21.07
C ILE A 198 -8.20 2.20 -20.92
N ALA A 199 -6.96 2.19 -21.44
CA ALA A 199 -6.10 3.37 -21.42
C ALA A 199 -6.73 4.57 -22.16
N ALA A 200 -7.33 4.33 -23.33
CA ALA A 200 -8.01 5.37 -24.09
C ALA A 200 -9.18 5.96 -23.30
N THR A 201 -10.07 5.10 -22.77
CA THR A 201 -11.22 5.51 -21.96
C THR A 201 -10.81 6.34 -20.73
N VAL A 202 -9.79 5.89 -19.99
CA VAL A 202 -9.24 6.61 -18.85
C VAL A 202 -8.69 7.97 -19.26
N CYS A 203 -7.87 8.03 -20.32
CA CYS A 203 -7.25 9.26 -20.77
C CYS A 203 -8.27 10.27 -21.29
N ASP A 204 -9.27 9.83 -22.03
CA ASP A 204 -10.34 10.70 -22.58
C ASP A 204 -11.18 11.29 -21.43
N TRP A 205 -11.54 10.46 -20.45
CA TRP A 205 -12.27 10.90 -19.26
C TRP A 205 -11.47 11.92 -18.43
N MET A 206 -10.19 11.67 -18.23
CA MET A 206 -9.28 12.54 -17.50
C MET A 206 -9.02 13.85 -18.26
N ALA A 207 -8.79 13.79 -19.56
CA ALA A 207 -8.58 14.96 -20.41
C ALA A 207 -9.79 15.90 -20.44
N ALA A 208 -11.01 15.33 -20.48
CA ALA A 208 -12.26 16.11 -20.44
C ALA A 208 -12.41 16.92 -19.13
N ARG A 209 -11.68 16.53 -18.07
CA ARG A 209 -11.66 17.20 -16.75
C ARG A 209 -10.36 17.97 -16.47
N GLY A 210 -9.53 18.17 -17.49
CA GLY A 210 -8.29 18.95 -17.40
C GLY A 210 -7.16 18.28 -16.61
N ALA A 211 -7.28 16.97 -16.29
CA ALA A 211 -6.27 16.24 -15.56
C ALA A 211 -5.02 15.94 -16.39
N ALA A 212 -3.90 15.68 -15.69
CA ALA A 212 -2.59 15.53 -16.30
C ALA A 212 -2.30 14.12 -16.86
N LEU A 213 -3.04 13.12 -16.40
CA LEU A 213 -2.86 11.73 -16.83
C LEU A 213 -3.15 11.58 -18.33
N SER A 214 -2.17 11.12 -19.09
CA SER A 214 -2.23 11.06 -20.56
C SER A 214 -1.86 9.67 -21.09
N SER A 215 -2.18 9.42 -22.36
CA SER A 215 -1.81 8.18 -23.06
C SER A 215 -0.29 7.97 -23.11
N GLU A 216 0.49 9.05 -23.21
CA GLU A 216 1.95 8.99 -23.16
C GLU A 216 2.45 8.51 -21.79
N ASN A 217 1.88 9.01 -20.70
CA ASN A 217 2.20 8.57 -19.35
C ASN A 217 1.91 7.08 -19.16
N LEU A 218 0.71 6.64 -19.55
CA LEU A 218 0.35 5.23 -19.45
C LEU A 218 1.26 4.36 -20.33
N ALA A 219 1.43 4.70 -21.62
CA ALA A 219 2.27 3.93 -22.53
C ALA A 219 3.75 3.85 -22.08
N GLY A 220 4.23 4.86 -21.37
CA GLY A 220 5.60 4.91 -20.80
C GLY A 220 5.79 4.08 -19.54
N TYR A 221 4.74 3.76 -18.81
CA TYR A 221 4.82 3.09 -17.51
C TYR A 221 5.44 1.68 -17.59
N ARG A 222 6.28 1.34 -16.60
CA ARG A 222 6.90 0.01 -16.43
C ARG A 222 7.03 -0.35 -14.95
N ALA A 223 6.77 -1.61 -14.60
CA ALA A 223 7.19 -2.16 -13.33
C ALA A 223 8.72 -2.34 -13.32
N VAL A 224 9.36 -2.11 -12.17
CA VAL A 224 10.83 -2.11 -12.03
C VAL A 224 11.25 -3.12 -10.97
N ALA A 225 12.16 -4.03 -11.32
CA ALA A 225 12.79 -4.90 -10.34
C ALA A 225 13.90 -4.14 -9.59
N ARG A 226 13.91 -4.23 -8.27
CA ARG A 226 14.88 -3.58 -7.38
C ARG A 226 15.50 -4.59 -6.42
N GLU A 227 16.72 -4.33 -6.00
CA GLU A 227 17.31 -5.00 -4.85
C GLU A 227 16.64 -4.46 -3.58
N PRO A 228 16.15 -5.34 -2.65
CA PRO A 228 15.58 -4.88 -1.38
C PRO A 228 16.64 -4.25 -0.48
N VAL A 229 16.22 -3.46 0.50
CA VAL A 229 17.10 -3.06 1.60
C VAL A 229 17.38 -4.28 2.46
N HIS A 230 18.65 -4.48 2.79
CA HIS A 230 19.12 -5.48 3.73
C HIS A 230 19.52 -4.79 5.03
N VAL A 231 18.92 -5.15 6.16
CA VAL A 231 19.32 -4.67 7.48
C VAL A 231 19.46 -5.84 8.44
N ARG A 232 20.58 -5.85 9.17
CA ARG A 232 20.77 -6.79 10.27
C ARG A 232 19.97 -6.33 11.48
N TYR A 233 19.25 -7.28 12.09
CA TYR A 233 18.58 -7.10 13.38
C TYR A 233 18.77 -8.35 14.24
N ARG A 234 19.57 -8.24 15.30
CA ARG A 234 20.04 -9.37 16.11
C ARG A 234 20.80 -10.38 15.23
N ASP A 235 20.39 -11.63 15.26
CA ASP A 235 20.92 -12.72 14.43
C ASP A 235 20.07 -12.96 13.14
N ARG A 236 19.25 -11.98 12.76
CA ARG A 236 18.40 -12.02 11.56
C ARG A 236 18.85 -11.01 10.51
N GLU A 237 18.48 -11.31 9.30
CA GLU A 237 18.50 -10.37 8.18
C GLU A 237 17.05 -9.97 7.85
N VAL A 238 16.77 -8.68 7.84
CA VAL A 238 15.47 -8.13 7.45
C VAL A 238 15.57 -7.51 6.08
N LEU A 239 14.79 -8.02 5.15
CA LEU A 239 14.61 -7.51 3.80
C LEU A 239 13.39 -6.61 3.77
N THR A 240 13.50 -5.42 3.18
CA THR A 240 12.38 -4.50 3.07
C THR A 240 12.49 -3.59 1.84
N ASN A 241 11.52 -2.70 1.65
CA ASN A 241 11.36 -1.87 0.46
C ASN A 241 12.48 -0.82 0.34
N PRO A 242 13.21 -0.75 -0.80
CA PRO A 242 14.24 0.25 -1.03
C PRO A 242 13.65 1.60 -1.47
N PRO A 243 14.48 2.65 -1.60
CA PRO A 243 14.08 3.89 -2.28
C PRO A 243 13.51 3.61 -3.70
N PRO A 244 12.51 4.40 -4.15
CA PRO A 244 12.00 5.63 -3.56
C PRO A 244 10.97 5.42 -2.44
N SER A 245 10.72 4.17 -2.02
CA SER A 245 9.92 3.96 -0.82
C SER A 245 10.72 4.37 0.40
N ALA A 246 10.11 5.19 1.15
CA ALA A 246 10.66 5.69 2.37
C ALA A 246 10.39 4.75 3.56
N GLY A 247 9.27 4.01 3.57
CA GLY A 247 8.84 3.17 4.69
C GLY A 247 9.81 2.06 5.05
N GLY A 248 10.28 1.32 4.05
CA GLY A 248 11.26 0.26 4.28
C GLY A 248 12.60 0.81 4.77
N THR A 249 13.05 1.92 4.19
CA THR A 249 14.30 2.57 4.59
C THR A 249 14.27 3.04 6.05
N LEU A 250 13.12 3.54 6.54
CA LEU A 250 12.93 3.95 7.94
C LEU A 250 12.80 2.79 8.89
N LEU A 251 12.08 1.76 8.47
CA LEU A 251 12.01 0.53 9.25
C LEU A 251 13.41 -0.03 9.46
N ALA A 252 14.22 -0.09 8.39
CA ALA A 252 15.62 -0.52 8.44
C ALA A 252 16.45 0.34 9.41
N TYR A 253 16.28 1.66 9.35
CA TYR A 253 16.98 2.57 10.27
C TYR A 253 16.58 2.36 11.73
N ALA A 254 15.28 2.26 12.02
CA ALA A 254 14.80 2.02 13.38
C ALA A 254 15.31 0.67 13.93
N LEU A 255 15.29 -0.40 13.12
CA LEU A 255 15.86 -1.70 13.49
C LEU A 255 17.37 -1.61 13.75
N ALA A 256 18.12 -0.90 12.90
CA ALA A 256 19.55 -0.71 13.09
C ALA A 256 19.89 0.09 14.36
N LEU A 257 19.02 1.01 14.78
CA LEU A 257 19.16 1.70 16.08
C LEU A 257 18.92 0.74 17.24
N LEU A 258 17.84 -0.03 17.19
CA LEU A 258 17.50 -1.01 18.24
C LEU A 258 18.53 -2.13 18.31
N ASP A 259 19.16 -2.53 17.19
CA ASP A 259 20.20 -3.56 17.19
C ASP A 259 21.43 -3.19 18.03
N ARG A 260 21.70 -1.89 18.16
CA ARG A 260 22.81 -1.34 18.97
C ARG A 260 22.46 -1.18 20.47
N GLY A 261 21.17 -1.28 20.80
CA GLY A 261 20.63 -1.09 22.13
C GLY A 261 20.44 -2.42 22.90
N PRO A 262 19.74 -2.36 24.04
CA PRO A 262 19.44 -3.53 24.85
C PRO A 262 18.62 -4.58 24.09
N ALA A 263 18.73 -5.83 24.52
CA ALA A 263 17.97 -6.96 24.00
C ALA A 263 17.35 -7.73 25.18
N PRO A 264 16.01 -7.79 25.30
CA PRO A 264 15.01 -7.11 24.48
C PRO A 264 15.00 -5.58 24.71
N PRO A 265 14.57 -4.77 23.71
CA PRO A 265 14.40 -3.34 23.89
C PRO A 265 13.19 -3.03 24.77
N GLY A 266 13.31 -2.02 25.64
CA GLY A 266 12.16 -1.48 26.37
C GLY A 266 11.25 -0.60 25.48
N LEU A 267 10.05 -0.30 25.97
CA LEU A 267 9.12 0.59 25.26
C LEU A 267 9.75 1.95 24.93
N GLY A 268 10.53 2.52 25.88
CA GLY A 268 11.25 3.78 25.67
C GLY A 268 12.25 3.71 24.52
N ASP A 269 12.96 2.60 24.35
CA ASP A 269 13.90 2.39 23.24
C ASP A 269 13.16 2.34 21.90
N VAL A 270 12.03 1.65 21.87
CA VAL A 270 11.18 1.54 20.66
C VAL A 270 10.63 2.91 20.27
N VAL A 271 10.10 3.69 21.24
CA VAL A 271 9.61 5.05 21.00
C VAL A 271 10.73 5.98 20.55
N ALA A 272 11.91 5.89 21.17
CA ALA A 272 13.08 6.68 20.77
C ALA A 272 13.53 6.35 19.33
N ALA A 273 13.52 5.07 18.93
CA ALA A 273 13.84 4.67 17.56
C ALA A 273 12.81 5.18 16.56
N MET A 274 11.51 5.16 16.91
CA MET A 274 10.44 5.78 16.08
C MET A 274 10.65 7.28 15.93
N GLY A 275 10.94 7.99 17.03
CA GLY A 275 11.20 9.43 17.02
C GLY A 275 12.45 9.79 16.21
N ALA A 276 13.53 9.06 16.38
CA ALA A 276 14.76 9.25 15.60
C ALA A 276 14.51 9.02 14.10
N ALA A 277 13.71 8.04 13.75
CA ALA A 277 13.29 7.82 12.39
C ALA A 277 12.40 8.98 11.86
N GLN A 278 11.50 9.53 12.65
CA GLN A 278 10.62 10.65 12.25
C GLN A 278 11.40 11.94 11.96
N VAL A 279 12.33 12.34 12.82
CA VAL A 279 13.16 13.55 12.66
C VAL A 279 13.93 13.57 11.35
N GLN A 280 14.18 12.40 10.80
CA GLN A 280 14.91 12.26 9.55
C GLN A 280 14.09 12.69 8.30
N ARG A 281 12.82 12.95 8.40
CA ARG A 281 11.90 13.31 7.31
C ARG A 281 12.10 14.76 6.84
N THR A 282 13.21 15.07 6.22
CA THR A 282 13.50 16.41 5.68
C THR A 282 13.17 16.50 4.18
N PRO A 283 12.97 17.72 3.62
CA PRO A 283 12.82 17.91 2.17
C PRO A 283 13.96 17.30 1.36
N GLU A 284 15.20 17.47 1.81
CA GLU A 284 16.41 16.93 1.13
C GLU A 284 16.40 15.41 1.09
N PHE A 285 15.76 14.78 2.06
CA PHE A 285 15.57 13.35 2.05
C PHE A 285 14.62 12.91 0.94
N VAL A 286 13.44 13.53 0.84
CA VAL A 286 12.43 13.19 -0.17
C VAL A 286 12.97 13.41 -1.58
N GLU A 287 13.76 14.45 -1.79
CA GLU A 287 14.47 14.69 -3.05
C GLU A 287 15.51 13.59 -3.31
N GLY A 288 16.32 13.26 -2.31
CA GLY A 288 17.39 12.29 -2.38
C GLY A 288 16.93 10.84 -2.63
N LEU A 289 15.69 10.46 -2.27
CA LEU A 289 15.14 9.11 -2.50
C LEU A 289 15.25 8.62 -3.95
N SER A 290 15.38 9.53 -4.91
CA SER A 290 15.52 9.18 -6.33
C SER A 290 16.98 9.19 -6.81
N GLU A 291 17.95 9.46 -5.93
CA GLU A 291 19.36 9.52 -6.27
C GLU A 291 20.06 8.17 -6.10
N VAL A 292 20.95 7.83 -7.04
CA VAL A 292 21.81 6.64 -6.94
C VAL A 292 22.76 6.78 -5.73
N GLY A 293 22.91 5.71 -4.94
CA GLY A 293 23.73 5.70 -3.73
C GLY A 293 23.14 6.45 -2.53
N PHE A 294 21.85 6.81 -2.60
CA PHE A 294 21.15 7.48 -1.49
C PHE A 294 21.01 6.57 -0.27
N LEU A 295 20.77 5.27 -0.48
CA LEU A 295 20.55 4.31 0.60
C LEU A 295 21.76 4.22 1.55
N GLU A 296 22.97 4.15 1.01
CA GLU A 296 24.22 4.04 1.80
C GLU A 296 24.44 5.30 2.64
N ARG A 297 24.10 6.47 2.08
CA ARG A 297 24.18 7.76 2.79
C ARG A 297 23.05 7.92 3.79
N PHE A 298 21.99 7.22 3.54
CA PHE A 298 20.69 7.44 4.19
C PHE A 298 20.34 6.39 5.24
N LEU A 299 20.88 5.25 5.39
CA LEU A 299 20.43 4.41 6.54
C LEU A 299 20.25 5.26 7.82
N ALA A 300 20.11 6.50 7.60
CA ALA A 300 19.82 7.67 8.38
C ALA A 300 18.45 8.35 8.18
N ARG A 301 17.43 7.98 7.28
CA ARG A 301 16.16 8.77 7.05
C ARG A 301 15.02 8.03 6.29
N ASN A 302 13.74 7.88 6.58
CA ASN A 302 12.23 7.98 6.34
C ASN A 302 11.30 7.13 5.41
N LEU A 303 9.97 6.86 5.52
CA LEU A 303 8.47 7.04 5.30
C LEU A 303 7.58 6.13 4.36
N GLY A 304 6.15 5.86 4.47
CA GLY A 304 5.04 5.41 3.63
C GLY A 304 3.74 4.64 3.89
N SER A 305 2.56 4.32 3.25
CA SER A 305 1.18 3.82 3.57
C SER A 305 0.55 2.70 2.71
N THR A 306 -0.56 1.81 3.19
CA THR A 306 -1.11 0.78 2.30
C THR A 306 -1.97 -0.40 2.77
N THR A 307 -2.46 -1.39 1.83
CA THR A 307 -3.02 -2.76 2.05
C THR A 307 -1.95 -3.83 1.83
N HIS A 308 -2.00 -4.96 2.60
CA HIS A 308 -0.93 -5.94 2.61
C HIS A 308 -1.39 -7.41 2.59
N ILE A 309 -0.64 -8.26 1.88
CA ILE A 309 -0.80 -9.72 1.81
C ILE A 309 0.57 -10.38 2.01
N SER A 310 0.64 -11.35 2.93
CA SER A 310 1.82 -12.19 3.19
C SER A 310 1.53 -13.63 2.82
N VAL A 311 2.40 -14.27 2.05
CA VAL A 311 2.30 -15.69 1.69
C VAL A 311 3.65 -16.38 1.89
N LEU A 312 3.60 -17.61 2.38
CA LEU A 312 4.74 -18.54 2.43
C LEU A 312 4.29 -19.89 1.90
N ASP A 313 4.95 -20.41 0.89
CA ASP A 313 4.65 -21.73 0.33
C ASP A 313 5.48 -22.85 0.96
N SER A 314 5.16 -24.10 0.59
CA SER A 314 5.84 -25.30 1.09
C SER A 314 7.30 -25.43 0.63
N ALA A 315 7.70 -24.74 -0.42
CA ALA A 315 9.09 -24.69 -0.88
C ALA A 315 9.92 -23.66 -0.10
N GLY A 316 9.28 -22.87 0.77
CA GLY A 316 9.92 -21.79 1.54
C GLY A 316 10.05 -20.49 0.76
N ARG A 317 9.34 -20.33 -0.35
CA ARG A 317 9.23 -19.03 -1.04
C ARG A 317 8.25 -18.14 -0.30
N ALA A 318 8.70 -16.93 0.01
CA ALA A 318 7.90 -15.87 0.56
C ALA A 318 7.46 -14.89 -0.54
N CYS A 319 6.22 -14.44 -0.45
CA CYS A 319 5.72 -13.29 -1.20
C CYS A 319 5.02 -12.32 -0.24
N SER A 320 5.56 -11.11 -0.14
CA SER A 320 5.07 -10.01 0.68
C SER A 320 4.65 -8.89 -0.27
N VAL A 321 3.34 -8.68 -0.47
CA VAL A 321 2.85 -7.68 -1.42
C VAL A 321 1.99 -6.63 -0.74
N THR A 322 2.24 -5.39 -1.11
CA THR A 322 1.53 -4.22 -0.60
C THR A 322 1.09 -3.34 -1.76
N ALA A 323 -0.22 -3.06 -1.87
CA ALA A 323 -0.79 -2.22 -2.92
C ALA A 323 -1.72 -1.16 -2.33
N SER A 324 -1.82 0.02 -2.97
CA SER A 324 -2.65 1.13 -2.48
C SER A 324 -3.23 1.99 -3.60
N ASN A 325 -4.49 2.36 -3.41
CA ASN A 325 -5.12 3.50 -4.07
C ASN A 325 -4.89 4.83 -3.31
N GLY A 326 -4.13 4.81 -2.21
CA GLY A 326 -4.31 5.79 -1.15
C GLY A 326 -5.67 5.53 -0.46
N GLU A 327 -6.46 6.56 -0.30
CA GLU A 327 -7.87 6.42 0.10
C GLU A 327 -8.81 6.37 -1.11
N GLY A 328 -8.25 6.49 -2.33
CA GLY A 328 -8.98 6.63 -3.57
C GLY A 328 -9.30 8.09 -3.93
N SER A 329 -9.36 8.37 -5.21
CA SER A 329 -9.59 9.73 -5.73
C SER A 329 -11.06 10.18 -5.75
N GLY A 330 -11.99 9.28 -5.46
CA GLY A 330 -13.42 9.51 -5.73
C GLY A 330 -13.77 9.45 -7.22
N VAL A 331 -12.83 9.04 -8.06
CA VAL A 331 -12.97 8.93 -9.53
C VAL A 331 -13.07 7.47 -9.90
N VAL A 332 -14.27 7.03 -10.29
CA VAL A 332 -14.50 5.75 -10.96
C VAL A 332 -14.72 6.06 -12.44
N VAL A 333 -13.88 5.49 -13.33
CA VAL A 333 -13.97 5.77 -14.76
C VAL A 333 -15.08 4.90 -15.39
N PRO A 334 -16.13 5.51 -15.98
CA PRO A 334 -17.26 4.77 -16.56
C PRO A 334 -16.82 3.77 -17.64
N GLY A 335 -17.45 2.60 -17.66
CA GLY A 335 -17.16 1.53 -18.61
C GLY A 335 -15.89 0.72 -18.29
N THR A 336 -15.16 1.08 -17.24
CA THR A 336 -13.95 0.35 -16.81
C THR A 336 -14.09 -0.25 -15.41
N GLY A 337 -14.99 0.30 -14.59
CA GLY A 337 -15.13 -0.04 -13.17
C GLY A 337 -13.90 0.29 -12.31
N ILE A 338 -12.91 0.98 -12.85
CA ILE A 338 -11.63 1.27 -12.17
C ILE A 338 -11.76 2.53 -11.32
N HIS A 339 -11.59 2.39 -10.01
CA HIS A 339 -11.38 3.49 -9.08
C HIS A 339 -9.91 3.90 -9.13
N LEU A 340 -9.62 5.15 -9.51
CA LEU A 340 -8.25 5.67 -9.61
C LEU A 340 -7.71 6.07 -8.24
N ASN A 341 -6.37 6.01 -8.11
CA ASN A 341 -5.66 6.41 -6.90
C ASN A 341 -5.71 7.93 -6.66
N ASN A 342 -5.48 8.36 -5.37
CA ASN A 342 -5.28 9.75 -5.02
C ASN A 342 -3.85 10.08 -4.55
N VAL A 343 -2.86 9.30 -4.93
CA VAL A 343 -1.47 9.42 -4.48
C VAL A 343 -0.88 10.82 -4.72
N MET A 344 -1.29 11.52 -5.80
CA MET A 344 -0.87 12.90 -6.05
C MET A 344 -1.56 13.92 -5.12
N GLY A 345 -2.60 13.52 -4.39
CA GLY A 345 -3.33 14.31 -3.39
C GLY A 345 -3.02 13.93 -1.94
N GLU A 346 -2.19 12.93 -1.69
CA GLU A 346 -1.76 12.56 -0.34
C GLU A 346 -0.63 13.49 0.14
N GLN A 347 -0.90 14.26 1.20
CA GLN A 347 0.04 15.25 1.72
C GLN A 347 1.34 14.60 2.21
N ASP A 348 1.23 13.42 2.82
CA ASP A 348 2.36 12.61 3.30
C ASP A 348 3.31 12.16 2.18
N LEU A 349 2.80 11.96 0.97
CA LEU A 349 3.56 11.54 -0.20
C LEU A 349 4.01 12.72 -1.06
N ASN A 350 3.48 13.92 -0.78
CA ASN A 350 3.80 15.16 -1.47
C ASN A 350 4.30 16.26 -0.51
N PRO A 351 5.34 16.00 0.31
CA PRO A 351 5.81 16.94 1.34
C PRO A 351 6.43 18.22 0.78
N LEU A 352 6.79 18.23 -0.51
CA LEU A 352 7.27 19.41 -1.23
C LEU A 352 6.12 20.25 -1.83
N GLY A 353 4.89 19.79 -1.66
CA GLY A 353 3.69 20.35 -2.27
C GLY A 353 3.15 19.48 -3.40
N PHE A 354 1.86 19.64 -3.69
CA PHE A 354 1.19 18.89 -4.77
C PHE A 354 1.73 19.30 -6.15
N HIS A 355 1.85 18.31 -7.05
CA HIS A 355 2.30 18.45 -8.43
C HIS A 355 3.72 19.03 -8.60
N CYS A 356 4.58 18.93 -7.57
CA CYS A 356 5.98 19.36 -7.65
C CYS A 356 6.92 18.32 -8.23
N HIS A 357 6.48 17.07 -8.38
CA HIS A 357 7.32 15.99 -8.89
C HIS A 357 7.46 16.04 -10.42
N PRO A 358 8.66 15.80 -10.98
CA PRO A 358 8.86 15.65 -12.42
C PRO A 358 8.00 14.49 -12.99
N ALA A 359 7.58 14.64 -14.24
CA ALA A 359 6.87 13.59 -14.97
C ALA A 359 7.67 12.28 -15.01
N GLY A 360 6.98 11.14 -14.86
CA GLY A 360 7.58 9.81 -14.84
C GLY A 360 8.38 9.49 -13.58
N ARG A 361 8.42 10.41 -12.60
CA ARG A 361 9.05 10.11 -11.31
C ARG A 361 8.16 9.17 -10.52
N ARG A 362 8.74 8.04 -10.07
CA ARG A 362 8.09 7.15 -9.12
C ARG A 362 7.84 7.90 -7.81
N MET A 363 6.59 7.88 -7.34
CA MET A 363 6.21 8.56 -6.11
C MET A 363 6.87 7.91 -4.90
N PRO A 364 7.21 8.68 -3.85
CA PRO A 364 7.60 8.09 -2.57
C PRO A 364 6.42 7.32 -1.96
N SER A 365 6.73 6.39 -1.04
CA SER A 365 5.71 5.56 -0.40
C SER A 365 6.10 5.20 1.03
N MET A 366 5.12 4.91 1.92
CA MET A 366 5.32 4.31 3.24
C MET A 366 5.24 2.79 3.24
N MET A 367 4.90 2.15 2.12
CA MET A 367 4.84 0.70 2.01
C MET A 367 6.17 0.04 2.29
N ALA A 368 6.13 -0.98 3.14
CA ALA A 368 7.30 -1.72 3.56
C ALA A 368 7.00 -3.23 3.62
N PRO A 369 6.64 -3.87 2.48
CA PRO A 369 6.59 -5.33 2.45
C PRO A 369 7.95 -5.85 2.90
N SER A 370 7.95 -6.78 3.86
CA SER A 370 9.18 -7.22 4.52
C SER A 370 9.24 -8.74 4.67
N VAL A 371 10.45 -9.26 4.66
CA VAL A 371 10.76 -10.66 4.94
C VAL A 371 11.93 -10.69 5.94
N VAL A 372 11.80 -11.49 7.00
CA VAL A 372 12.87 -11.75 7.95
C VAL A 372 13.46 -13.12 7.68
N LEU A 373 14.77 -13.17 7.51
CA LEU A 373 15.53 -14.38 7.32
C LEU A 373 16.29 -14.75 8.60
N ARG A 374 16.29 -16.03 8.94
CA ARG A 374 17.15 -16.63 9.94
C ARG A 374 17.98 -17.72 9.27
N ASP A 375 19.31 -17.63 9.37
CA ASP A 375 20.24 -18.58 8.75
C ASP A 375 19.95 -18.78 7.23
N GLY A 376 19.59 -17.69 6.53
CA GLY A 376 19.25 -17.70 5.10
C GLY A 376 17.87 -18.28 4.76
N GLN A 377 17.08 -18.69 5.77
CA GLN A 377 15.74 -19.23 5.58
C GLN A 377 14.67 -18.22 5.99
N VAL A 378 13.55 -18.20 5.29
CA VAL A 378 12.41 -17.33 5.65
C VAL A 378 11.87 -17.74 7.01
N GLU A 379 11.93 -16.83 8.00
CA GLU A 379 11.32 -16.97 9.31
C GLU A 379 9.98 -16.23 9.39
N LEU A 380 9.92 -14.96 8.89
CA LEU A 380 8.72 -14.13 9.00
C LEU A 380 8.49 -13.39 7.68
N VAL A 381 7.26 -13.43 7.19
CA VAL A 381 6.76 -12.63 6.06
C VAL A 381 5.72 -11.68 6.61
N LEU A 382 5.89 -10.37 6.42
CA LEU A 382 4.97 -9.39 6.99
C LEU A 382 4.91 -8.09 6.19
N GLY A 383 3.85 -7.35 6.44
CA GLY A 383 3.67 -5.97 6.03
C GLY A 383 2.40 -5.42 6.64
N SER A 384 2.14 -4.15 6.43
CA SER A 384 1.04 -3.44 7.09
C SER A 384 0.36 -2.46 6.15
N ALA A 385 -0.87 -2.15 6.47
CA ALA A 385 -1.61 -0.98 6.01
C ALA A 385 -1.57 0.12 7.07
N GLY A 386 -1.83 1.38 6.72
CA GLY A 386 -2.04 2.43 7.71
C GLY A 386 -1.13 3.66 7.65
N SER A 387 -0.79 4.16 6.45
CA SER A 387 -0.03 5.39 6.27
C SER A 387 1.28 5.41 7.09
N ASN A 388 1.63 6.51 7.71
CA ASN A 388 2.82 6.68 8.54
C ASN A 388 2.97 5.60 9.64
N ARG A 389 1.86 4.96 10.03
CA ARG A 389 1.82 3.94 11.10
C ARG A 389 2.35 2.58 10.67
N ILE A 390 2.49 2.31 9.36
CA ILE A 390 3.04 1.05 8.83
C ILE A 390 4.37 0.69 9.49
N ARG A 391 5.32 1.63 9.53
CA ARG A 391 6.65 1.41 10.10
C ARG A 391 6.61 1.08 11.59
N SER A 392 5.77 1.78 12.37
CA SER A 392 5.62 1.52 13.81
C SER A 392 4.99 0.16 14.08
N ALA A 393 4.01 -0.23 13.28
CA ALA A 393 3.37 -1.52 13.37
C ALA A 393 4.34 -2.66 13.03
N LEU A 394 5.10 -2.54 11.94
CA LEU A 394 6.10 -3.53 11.54
C LEU A 394 7.25 -3.62 12.53
N LEU A 395 7.78 -2.48 12.99
CA LEU A 395 8.85 -2.44 13.98
C LEU A 395 8.47 -3.21 15.24
N GLN A 396 7.30 -2.92 15.82
CA GLN A 396 6.83 -3.60 17.03
C GLN A 396 6.52 -5.07 16.80
N THR A 397 6.00 -5.45 15.64
CA THR A 397 5.75 -6.85 15.29
C THR A 397 7.07 -7.62 15.15
N ILE A 398 8.09 -7.06 14.48
CA ILE A 398 9.42 -7.68 14.37
C ILE A 398 10.08 -7.82 15.73
N VAL A 399 10.08 -6.78 16.56
CA VAL A 399 10.59 -6.81 17.93
C VAL A 399 9.85 -7.88 18.74
N GLY A 400 8.53 -7.94 18.66
CA GLY A 400 7.71 -8.95 19.34
C GLY A 400 8.10 -10.38 18.97
N VAL A 401 8.32 -10.65 17.69
CA VAL A 401 8.70 -11.98 17.20
C VAL A 401 10.16 -12.30 17.52
N VAL A 402 11.09 -11.37 17.27
CA VAL A 402 12.54 -11.61 17.34
C VAL A 402 13.07 -11.53 18.77
N ASP A 403 12.75 -10.47 19.51
CA ASP A 403 13.28 -10.24 20.86
C ASP A 403 12.44 -10.90 21.96
N HIS A 404 11.09 -10.88 21.80
CA HIS A 404 10.18 -11.42 22.82
C HIS A 404 9.68 -12.84 22.52
N GLY A 405 10.05 -13.42 21.38
CA GLY A 405 9.67 -14.78 21.00
C GLY A 405 8.17 -14.99 20.82
N LEU A 406 7.40 -13.92 20.55
CA LEU A 406 5.95 -14.01 20.37
C LEU A 406 5.56 -14.84 19.13
N THR A 407 4.38 -15.45 19.19
CA THR A 407 3.74 -16.05 18.02
C THR A 407 3.30 -14.98 17.02
N ALA A 408 3.02 -15.35 15.76
CA ALA A 408 2.51 -14.39 14.79
C ALA A 408 1.25 -13.69 15.30
N ARG A 409 0.30 -14.47 15.84
CA ARG A 409 -0.94 -13.94 16.38
C ARG A 409 -0.68 -12.96 17.52
N THR A 410 0.09 -13.34 18.53
CA THR A 410 0.33 -12.50 19.71
C THR A 410 1.06 -11.21 19.35
N ALA A 411 2.01 -11.26 18.40
CA ALA A 411 2.75 -10.08 17.94
C ALA A 411 1.85 -9.12 17.13
N VAL A 412 0.96 -9.65 16.30
CA VAL A 412 0.02 -8.86 15.50
C VAL A 412 -1.08 -8.23 16.35
N GLU A 413 -1.62 -8.97 17.32
CA GLU A 413 -2.70 -8.52 18.20
C GLU A 413 -2.20 -7.63 19.37
N ALA A 414 -0.89 -7.60 19.65
CA ALA A 414 -0.32 -6.79 20.73
C ALA A 414 -0.71 -5.31 20.60
N PRO A 415 -1.01 -4.62 21.72
CA PRO A 415 -1.23 -3.18 21.73
C PRO A 415 -0.02 -2.43 21.16
N ARG A 416 -0.28 -1.34 20.41
CA ARG A 416 0.74 -0.57 19.69
C ARG A 416 0.84 0.86 20.18
N VAL A 417 2.04 1.40 20.06
CA VAL A 417 2.31 2.82 20.12
C VAL A 417 2.70 3.36 18.73
N HIS A 418 2.45 4.64 18.52
CA HIS A 418 2.95 5.37 17.36
C HIS A 418 3.44 6.74 17.81
N PHE A 419 4.62 7.14 17.35
CA PHE A 419 5.18 8.46 17.63
C PHE A 419 5.26 9.27 16.33
N GLU A 420 4.60 10.44 16.32
CA GLU A 420 4.59 11.35 15.16
C GLU A 420 4.45 12.81 15.65
N ASP A 421 5.23 13.71 15.04
CA ASP A 421 5.20 15.16 15.29
C ASP A 421 5.24 15.55 16.79
N GLY A 422 6.09 14.86 17.54
CA GLY A 422 6.27 15.10 18.97
C GLY A 422 5.18 14.52 19.87
N THR A 423 4.17 13.87 19.31
CA THR A 423 3.06 13.25 20.05
C THR A 423 3.16 11.73 20.02
N LEU A 424 3.00 11.10 21.18
CA LEU A 424 2.85 9.66 21.33
C LEU A 424 1.36 9.30 21.28
N TYR A 425 1.00 8.38 20.42
CA TYR A 425 -0.30 7.74 20.36
C TYR A 425 -0.17 6.33 20.93
N ALA A 426 -1.12 5.88 21.75
CA ALA A 426 -1.06 4.59 22.40
C ALA A 426 -2.42 3.88 22.42
N GLU A 427 -2.41 2.58 22.17
CA GLU A 427 -3.56 1.70 22.43
C GLU A 427 -3.64 1.31 23.90
N PRO A 428 -4.82 0.87 24.39
CA PRO A 428 -5.01 0.53 25.80
C PRO A 428 -4.15 -0.69 26.21
N GLY A 429 -3.77 -0.70 27.48
CA GLY A 429 -3.02 -1.82 28.09
C GLY A 429 -1.50 -1.71 28.02
N ILE A 430 -0.97 -0.57 27.57
CA ILE A 430 0.47 -0.28 27.54
C ILE A 430 0.86 0.47 28.81
N ASP A 431 1.98 0.07 29.45
CA ASP A 431 2.55 0.82 30.57
C ASP A 431 3.30 2.05 30.06
N LEU A 432 2.67 3.21 30.20
CA LEU A 432 3.17 4.50 29.72
C LEU A 432 3.89 5.34 30.79
N VAL A 433 4.00 4.83 32.03
CA VAL A 433 4.51 5.58 33.21
C VAL A 433 5.93 6.13 32.98
N SER A 434 6.76 5.45 32.21
CA SER A 434 8.13 5.87 31.93
C SER A 434 8.27 6.87 30.77
N LEU A 435 7.19 7.18 30.07
CA LEU A 435 7.21 8.04 28.89
C LEU A 435 6.77 9.47 29.26
N THR A 436 7.39 10.46 28.64
CA THR A 436 7.12 11.87 28.86
C THR A 436 6.82 12.57 27.56
N GLY A 437 5.92 13.57 27.59
CA GLY A 437 5.55 14.39 26.41
C GLY A 437 4.06 14.35 26.11
N PRO A 438 3.63 14.97 24.99
CA PRO A 438 2.25 14.91 24.51
C PRO A 438 1.82 13.45 24.24
N LEU A 439 0.67 13.05 24.77
CA LEU A 439 0.14 11.69 24.71
C LEU A 439 -1.33 11.72 24.32
N VAL A 440 -1.71 10.84 23.39
CA VAL A 440 -3.10 10.54 23.02
C VAL A 440 -3.33 9.05 23.23
N GLU A 441 -4.20 8.71 24.18
CA GLU A 441 -4.59 7.35 24.50
C GLU A 441 -5.91 7.01 23.83
N PHE A 442 -5.96 5.86 23.14
CA PHE A 442 -7.17 5.32 22.52
C PHE A 442 -7.90 4.39 23.48
N GLY A 443 -9.23 4.36 23.39
CA GLY A 443 -10.07 3.50 24.25
C GLY A 443 -10.07 2.03 23.83
N ASP A 444 -9.81 1.74 22.56
CA ASP A 444 -9.84 0.41 21.96
C ASP A 444 -8.71 0.22 20.96
N LEU A 445 -8.50 -1.03 20.52
CA LEU A 445 -7.63 -1.32 19.37
C LEU A 445 -8.20 -0.62 18.13
N ASN A 446 -7.37 0.17 17.45
CA ASN A 446 -7.86 1.06 16.40
C ASN A 446 -7.08 0.89 15.09
N LEU A 447 -7.82 0.97 13.96
CA LEU A 447 -7.24 0.93 12.60
C LEU A 447 -6.20 2.04 12.35
N PHE A 448 -6.19 3.09 13.18
CA PHE A 448 -5.16 4.14 13.18
C PHE A 448 -3.75 3.54 13.33
N PHE A 449 -3.56 2.52 14.17
CA PHE A 449 -2.25 1.90 14.42
C PHE A 449 -1.81 0.90 13.34
N GLY A 450 -2.42 0.96 12.16
CA GLY A 450 -2.11 0.09 11.04
C GLY A 450 -2.85 -1.23 11.08
N GLY A 451 -2.44 -2.17 10.20
CA GLY A 451 -3.01 -3.51 10.12
C GLY A 451 -1.98 -4.46 9.55
N VAL A 452 -1.29 -5.21 10.44
CA VAL A 452 -0.23 -6.14 10.05
C VAL A 452 -0.80 -7.48 9.62
N GLN A 453 -0.38 -7.98 8.47
CA GLN A 453 -0.60 -9.37 8.06
C GLN A 453 0.75 -10.08 8.14
N ALA A 454 0.80 -11.23 8.81
CA ALA A 454 2.06 -11.93 9.04
C ALA A 454 1.92 -13.44 8.84
N VAL A 455 2.99 -14.06 8.31
CA VAL A 455 3.21 -15.51 8.32
C VAL A 455 4.56 -15.78 8.96
N LEU A 456 4.56 -16.54 10.05
CA LEU A 456 5.74 -16.94 10.81
C LEU A 456 6.01 -18.42 10.64
N ARG A 457 7.26 -18.77 10.36
CA ARG A 457 7.76 -20.15 10.40
C ARG A 457 8.77 -20.28 11.54
N ARG A 458 8.52 -21.19 12.45
CA ARG A 458 9.47 -21.64 13.46
C ARG A 458 9.61 -23.15 13.38
N ASP A 459 10.82 -23.60 13.18
CA ASP A 459 11.13 -25.01 12.92
C ASP A 459 10.22 -25.55 11.79
N ASP A 460 9.42 -26.57 12.05
CA ASP A 460 8.47 -27.14 11.08
C ASP A 460 7.05 -26.55 11.19
N ALA A 461 6.82 -25.60 12.08
CA ALA A 461 5.51 -24.99 12.30
C ALA A 461 5.37 -23.69 11.50
N ILE A 462 4.26 -23.58 10.76
CA ILE A 462 3.85 -22.34 10.08
C ILE A 462 2.55 -21.84 10.68
N GLU A 463 2.53 -20.58 11.10
CA GLU A 463 1.34 -19.90 11.57
C GLU A 463 1.15 -18.59 10.83
N GLY A 464 -0.11 -18.21 10.57
CA GLY A 464 -0.48 -16.93 10.01
C GLY A 464 -1.30 -16.12 10.98
N ALA A 465 -1.20 -14.79 10.90
CA ALA A 465 -2.03 -13.86 11.64
C ALA A 465 -2.48 -12.71 10.76
N GLY A 466 -3.77 -12.43 10.80
CA GLY A 466 -4.38 -11.23 10.25
C GLY A 466 -4.75 -10.25 11.37
N ASP A 467 -4.53 -8.98 11.14
CA ASP A 467 -4.76 -7.93 12.14
C ASP A 467 -6.26 -7.68 12.37
N PRO A 468 -6.76 -7.85 13.60
CA PRO A 468 -8.17 -7.60 13.90
C PRO A 468 -8.56 -6.13 13.72
N ARG A 469 -7.63 -5.18 13.82
CA ARG A 469 -7.89 -3.74 13.60
C ARG A 469 -8.44 -3.43 12.21
N ARG A 470 -8.18 -4.32 11.24
CA ARG A 470 -8.62 -4.18 9.84
C ARG A 470 -9.33 -5.43 9.31
N GLY A 471 -9.85 -6.28 10.20
CA GLY A 471 -10.55 -7.50 9.81
C GLY A 471 -9.68 -8.51 9.07
N GLY A 472 -8.36 -8.47 9.30
CA GLY A 472 -7.39 -9.36 8.66
C GLY A 472 -7.61 -10.81 9.04
N VAL A 473 -7.32 -11.73 8.10
CA VAL A 473 -7.48 -13.17 8.27
C VAL A 473 -6.23 -13.92 7.82
N ALA A 474 -6.01 -15.09 8.41
CA ALA A 474 -4.98 -16.02 7.96
C ALA A 474 -5.61 -17.37 7.60
N VAL A 475 -5.17 -17.94 6.48
CA VAL A 475 -5.67 -19.22 5.97
C VAL A 475 -4.50 -20.15 5.69
N ARG A 476 -4.61 -21.39 6.19
CA ARG A 476 -3.68 -22.48 5.85
C ARG A 476 -4.26 -23.31 4.71
N ALA A 477 -3.46 -23.49 3.65
CA ALA A 477 -3.83 -24.25 2.47
C ALA A 477 -3.40 -25.73 2.57
#